data_04178c3144321e49fd594aaa7c871733
#
_entry.id   04178c3144321e49fd594aaa7c871733
#
_cell.length_a   1.000
_cell.length_b   1.000
_cell.length_c   1.000
_cell.angle_alpha   90.00
_cell.angle_beta   90.00
_cell.angle_gamma   90.00
#
_symmetry.space_group_name_H-M   'P 1'
#
loop_
_entity.id
_entity.type
_entity.pdbx_description
1 polymer ?
#
loop_
_entity_poly.entity_id
_entity_poly.type
_entity_poly.pdbx_seq_one_letter_code
_entity_poly.pdbx_strand_id
1 'polypeptide(L)'
;MFKWLEKNLPKIVMAPAVGLIGWFVYGFVLWTLYISFTNSKILPKYELWGFGQYEKLWASRKWLISVDNLLIFTALFLVFCIVIGIILAIFLDQKIRSEGLLRTIYLYPMALSFIVTGTAWKWILNPTLGIQKMFIDWGFENFTFDWLVNREMAIYTIVIAGVWQSAGFVMALFLAGLRSVEDEIVKAAKIDGAGIFTVYWKILLPMMRPVFFTSFVILVHISIKSYDLIVALTQGGPGISTTMPALYMTQTAFHKSQVGLSAASAMMMFMAVAAVIIPYLYSELRRENAR
;
A
#
# COMPACT_ATOMS: atom_id res chain seq x y z
N MET A 1 10.76 1.80 48.36
CA MET A 1 11.22 0.84 47.36
C MET A 1 10.02 0.27 46.56
N PHE A 2 8.97 -0.25 47.21
CA PHE A 2 7.79 -0.80 46.53
C PHE A 2 7.02 0.21 45.64
N LYS A 3 6.75 1.42 46.13
CA LYS A 3 6.08 2.47 45.33
C LYS A 3 6.83 2.90 44.06
N TRP A 4 8.18 2.87 44.09
CA TRP A 4 9.00 3.16 42.94
C TRP A 4 8.95 2.00 41.94
N LEU A 5 8.96 0.75 42.42
CA LEU A 5 8.77 -0.43 41.59
C LEU A 5 7.39 -0.44 40.91
N GLU A 6 6.32 -0.19 41.64
CA GLU A 6 4.95 -0.11 41.09
C GLU A 6 4.83 0.96 39.98
N LYS A 7 5.42 2.14 40.22
CA LYS A 7 5.41 3.23 39.22
C LYS A 7 6.21 2.92 37.97
N ASN A 8 7.31 2.16 38.12
CA ASN A 8 8.23 1.86 37.00
C ASN A 8 8.04 0.43 36.44
N LEU A 9 7.21 -0.41 37.06
CA LEU A 9 6.99 -1.78 36.64
C LEU A 9 6.61 -1.90 35.15
N PRO A 10 5.68 -1.07 34.59
CA PRO A 10 5.37 -1.12 33.17
C PRO A 10 6.60 -0.81 32.30
N LYS A 11 7.42 0.15 32.69
CA LYS A 11 8.65 0.51 31.96
C LYS A 11 9.69 -0.60 32.00
N ILE A 12 9.87 -1.23 33.18
CA ILE A 12 10.84 -2.32 33.37
C ILE A 12 10.42 -3.56 32.59
N VAL A 13 9.12 -3.90 32.59
CA VAL A 13 8.58 -5.05 31.83
C VAL A 13 8.66 -4.79 30.31
N MET A 14 8.44 -3.57 29.85
CA MET A 14 8.52 -3.22 28.43
C MET A 14 9.96 -2.97 27.95
N ALA A 15 10.90 -2.63 28.83
CA ALA A 15 12.26 -2.27 28.46
C ALA A 15 12.99 -3.31 27.60
N PRO A 16 12.92 -4.63 27.88
CA PRO A 16 13.57 -5.63 27.03
C PRO A 16 12.99 -5.65 25.61
N ALA A 17 11.66 -5.61 25.47
CA ALA A 17 11.01 -5.59 24.17
C ALA A 17 11.33 -4.32 23.37
N VAL A 18 11.25 -3.16 24.03
CA VAL A 18 11.61 -1.86 23.40
C VAL A 18 13.09 -1.83 23.05
N GLY A 19 13.96 -2.34 23.92
CA GLY A 19 15.40 -2.43 23.67
C GLY A 19 15.74 -3.32 22.47
N LEU A 20 15.10 -4.50 22.36
CA LEU A 20 15.27 -5.40 21.22
C LEU A 20 14.75 -4.76 19.91
N ILE A 21 13.57 -4.18 19.94
CA ILE A 21 13.01 -3.47 18.75
C ILE A 21 13.95 -2.31 18.38
N GLY A 22 14.37 -1.50 19.36
CA GLY A 22 15.28 -0.39 19.12
C GLY A 22 16.60 -0.85 18.48
N TRP A 23 17.21 -1.88 19.04
CA TRP A 23 18.47 -2.41 18.52
C TRP A 23 18.34 -3.01 17.11
N PHE A 24 17.37 -3.90 16.90
CA PHE A 24 17.24 -4.57 15.62
C PHE A 24 16.69 -3.65 14.54
N VAL A 25 15.58 -2.93 14.77
CA VAL A 25 14.97 -2.11 13.73
C VAL A 25 15.86 -0.92 13.36
N TYR A 26 16.25 -0.11 14.35
CA TYR A 26 17.08 1.06 14.06
C TYR A 26 18.52 0.67 13.71
N GLY A 27 19.06 -0.39 14.33
CA GLY A 27 20.37 -0.92 13.98
C GLY A 27 20.45 -1.39 12.53
N PHE A 28 19.44 -2.12 12.03
CA PHE A 28 19.38 -2.52 10.61
C PHE A 28 19.17 -1.35 9.65
N VAL A 29 18.40 -0.34 10.04
CA VAL A 29 18.27 0.87 9.22
C VAL A 29 19.61 1.60 9.11
N LEU A 30 20.31 1.80 10.22
CA LEU A 30 21.62 2.44 10.22
C LEU A 30 22.68 1.61 9.47
N TRP A 31 22.64 0.30 9.64
CA TRP A 31 23.49 -0.62 8.88
C TRP A 31 23.22 -0.53 7.37
N THR A 32 21.97 -0.54 6.97
CA THR A 32 21.58 -0.40 5.55
C THR A 32 22.04 0.94 4.99
N LEU A 33 21.88 2.01 5.79
CA LEU A 33 22.36 3.35 5.44
C LEU A 33 23.88 3.34 5.24
N TYR A 34 24.65 2.73 6.16
CA TYR A 34 26.10 2.62 6.02
C TYR A 34 26.49 1.85 4.76
N ILE A 35 25.91 0.67 4.53
CA ILE A 35 26.17 -0.18 3.36
C ILE A 35 25.82 0.53 2.05
N SER A 36 24.83 1.41 2.04
CA SER A 36 24.45 2.19 0.85
C SER A 36 25.53 3.14 0.35
N PHE A 37 26.46 3.53 1.22
CA PHE A 37 27.62 4.34 0.86
C PHE A 37 28.88 3.53 0.54
N THR A 38 28.79 2.20 0.49
CA THR A 38 29.91 1.30 0.21
C THR A 38 29.75 0.62 -1.15
N ASN A 39 30.86 0.11 -1.70
CA ASN A 39 30.79 -0.74 -2.91
C ASN A 39 30.69 -2.23 -2.52
N SER A 40 29.81 -2.53 -1.57
CA SER A 40 29.60 -3.88 -1.06
C SER A 40 28.91 -4.78 -2.08
N LYS A 41 29.46 -5.98 -2.22
CA LYS A 41 28.85 -7.13 -2.89
C LYS A 41 28.32 -8.11 -1.84
N ILE A 42 28.13 -9.40 -2.16
CA ILE A 42 27.71 -10.43 -1.19
C ILE A 42 28.61 -10.45 0.04
N LEU A 43 29.92 -10.37 -0.16
CA LEU A 43 30.85 -10.15 0.97
C LEU A 43 30.97 -8.65 1.18
N PRO A 44 30.58 -8.14 2.36
CA PRO A 44 30.61 -6.72 2.64
C PRO A 44 32.04 -6.18 2.56
N LYS A 45 32.21 -5.13 1.77
CA LYS A 45 33.41 -4.30 1.78
C LYS A 45 33.06 -3.01 2.49
N TYR A 46 33.76 -2.73 3.58
CA TYR A 46 33.48 -1.57 4.44
C TYR A 46 34.15 -0.28 3.96
N GLU A 47 34.75 -0.30 2.77
CA GLU A 47 35.32 0.90 2.17
C GLU A 47 34.23 1.84 1.68
N LEU A 48 34.25 3.08 2.18
CA LEU A 48 33.30 4.10 1.78
C LEU A 48 33.53 4.52 0.32
N TRP A 49 32.49 4.41 -0.49
CA TRP A 49 32.49 4.86 -1.88
C TRP A 49 31.65 6.16 -2.07
N GLY A 50 31.22 6.78 -0.99
CA GLY A 50 30.41 7.99 -1.01
C GLY A 50 29.07 7.79 -1.70
N PHE A 51 28.65 8.75 -2.50
CA PHE A 51 27.36 8.72 -3.21
C PHE A 51 27.36 7.92 -4.51
N GLY A 52 28.44 7.24 -4.87
CA GLY A 52 28.55 6.51 -6.14
C GLY A 52 27.47 5.44 -6.38
N GLN A 53 26.90 4.81 -5.32
CA GLN A 53 25.78 3.90 -5.48
C GLN A 53 24.48 4.63 -5.85
N TYR A 54 24.27 5.82 -5.33
CA TYR A 54 23.10 6.65 -5.66
C TYR A 54 23.20 7.19 -7.10
N GLU A 55 24.36 7.65 -7.54
CA GLU A 55 24.60 8.05 -8.92
C GLU A 55 24.34 6.88 -9.89
N LYS A 56 24.89 5.72 -9.59
CA LYS A 56 24.65 4.49 -10.35
C LYS A 56 23.17 4.07 -10.37
N LEU A 57 22.46 4.26 -9.25
CA LEU A 57 21.05 3.97 -9.13
C LEU A 57 20.24 4.85 -10.08
N TRP A 58 20.44 6.18 -10.02
CA TRP A 58 19.72 7.13 -10.85
C TRP A 58 20.13 7.10 -12.33
N ALA A 59 21.30 6.59 -12.68
CA ALA A 59 21.69 6.31 -14.05
C ALA A 59 21.07 5.01 -14.60
N SER A 60 20.48 4.17 -13.75
CA SER A 60 19.90 2.88 -14.15
C SER A 60 18.51 3.07 -14.76
N ARG A 61 18.37 2.79 -16.07
CA ARG A 61 17.08 2.79 -16.77
C ARG A 61 16.04 1.92 -16.07
N LYS A 62 16.44 0.76 -15.52
CA LYS A 62 15.52 -0.15 -14.83
C LYS A 62 15.00 0.47 -13.53
N TRP A 63 15.84 1.23 -12.82
CA TRP A 63 15.41 1.97 -11.63
C TRP A 63 14.41 3.06 -11.98
N LEU A 64 14.69 3.88 -12.98
CA LEU A 64 13.78 4.95 -13.41
C LEU A 64 12.40 4.39 -13.78
N ILE A 65 12.36 3.35 -14.62
CA ILE A 65 11.09 2.67 -14.95
C ILE A 65 10.40 2.11 -13.69
N SER A 66 11.16 1.60 -12.72
CA SER A 66 10.57 1.08 -11.48
C SER A 66 9.94 2.18 -10.62
N VAL A 67 10.51 3.37 -10.61
CA VAL A 67 9.95 4.55 -9.91
C VAL A 67 8.69 5.04 -10.63
N ASP A 68 8.73 5.16 -11.96
CA ASP A 68 7.55 5.54 -12.75
C ASP A 68 6.39 4.58 -12.55
N ASN A 69 6.67 3.27 -12.59
CA ASN A 69 5.65 2.23 -12.32
C ASN A 69 5.08 2.34 -10.90
N LEU A 70 5.92 2.63 -9.90
CA LEU A 70 5.45 2.84 -8.54
C LEU A 70 4.53 4.06 -8.45
N LEU A 71 4.85 5.16 -9.12
CA LEU A 71 4.03 6.36 -9.12
C LEU A 71 2.68 6.11 -9.79
N ILE A 72 2.67 5.47 -10.97
CA ILE A 72 1.43 5.09 -11.69
C ILE A 72 0.59 4.16 -10.82
N PHE A 73 1.20 3.09 -10.31
CA PHE A 73 0.51 2.13 -9.43
C PHE A 73 -0.07 2.81 -8.19
N THR A 74 0.74 3.61 -7.47
CA THR A 74 0.31 4.28 -6.24
C THR A 74 -0.84 5.23 -6.50
N ALA A 75 -0.76 6.06 -7.54
CA ALA A 75 -1.81 7.02 -7.88
C ALA A 75 -3.14 6.33 -8.20
N LEU A 76 -3.13 5.33 -9.08
CA LEU A 76 -4.34 4.60 -9.47
C LEU A 76 -4.88 3.74 -8.32
N PHE A 77 -3.99 3.05 -7.60
CA PHE A 77 -4.33 2.23 -6.45
C PHE A 77 -5.04 3.04 -5.36
N LEU A 78 -4.50 4.21 -5.01
CA LEU A 78 -5.11 5.14 -4.05
C LEU A 78 -6.48 5.60 -4.50
N VAL A 79 -6.57 6.13 -5.73
CA VAL A 79 -7.83 6.67 -6.26
C VAL A 79 -8.91 5.59 -6.29
N PHE A 80 -8.62 4.43 -6.87
CA PHE A 80 -9.63 3.38 -6.98
C PHE A 80 -9.99 2.75 -5.64
N CYS A 81 -9.02 2.51 -4.74
CA CYS A 81 -9.33 1.99 -3.41
C CYS A 81 -10.20 2.95 -2.60
N ILE A 82 -9.90 4.26 -2.62
CA ILE A 82 -10.67 5.25 -1.89
C ILE A 82 -12.07 5.40 -2.50
N VAL A 83 -12.18 5.54 -3.81
CA VAL A 83 -13.48 5.71 -4.48
C VAL A 83 -14.37 4.49 -4.28
N ILE A 84 -13.87 3.28 -4.56
CA ILE A 84 -14.62 2.04 -4.38
C ILE A 84 -14.95 1.83 -2.89
N GLY A 85 -13.98 2.06 -2.00
CA GLY A 85 -14.16 1.92 -0.55
C GLY A 85 -15.26 2.83 -0.02
N ILE A 86 -15.28 4.12 -0.43
CA ILE A 86 -16.34 5.08 -0.04
C ILE A 86 -17.69 4.63 -0.58
N ILE A 87 -17.78 4.26 -1.86
CA ILE A 87 -19.04 3.83 -2.48
C ILE A 87 -19.60 2.62 -1.72
N LEU A 88 -18.78 1.60 -1.47
CA LEU A 88 -19.19 0.41 -0.72
C LEU A 88 -19.57 0.74 0.73
N ALA A 89 -18.83 1.66 1.40
CA ALA A 89 -19.15 2.10 2.76
C ALA A 89 -20.52 2.80 2.83
N ILE A 90 -20.81 3.71 1.88
CA ILE A 90 -22.10 4.40 1.79
C ILE A 90 -23.23 3.40 1.55
N PHE A 91 -23.05 2.42 0.67
CA PHE A 91 -24.07 1.39 0.45
C PHE A 91 -24.34 0.55 1.71
N LEU A 92 -23.29 0.13 2.43
CA LEU A 92 -23.44 -0.66 3.66
C LEU A 92 -24.00 0.16 4.82
N ASP A 93 -23.82 1.47 4.83
CA ASP A 93 -24.37 2.37 5.85
C ASP A 93 -25.90 2.51 5.77
N GLN A 94 -26.53 2.16 4.64
CA GLN A 94 -27.98 2.23 4.41
C GLN A 94 -28.81 1.19 5.19
N LYS A 95 -28.28 0.52 6.21
CA LYS A 95 -28.98 -0.50 7.03
C LYS A 95 -29.59 -1.63 6.19
N ILE A 96 -28.78 -2.23 5.32
CA ILE A 96 -29.20 -3.34 4.46
C ILE A 96 -29.36 -4.61 5.28
N ARG A 97 -30.44 -5.39 5.05
CA ARG A 97 -30.73 -6.64 5.78
C ARG A 97 -29.59 -7.67 5.71
N SER A 98 -28.82 -7.70 4.62
CA SER A 98 -27.68 -8.62 4.40
C SER A 98 -26.32 -7.97 4.64
N GLU A 99 -26.25 -6.89 5.42
CA GLU A 99 -25.00 -6.13 5.67
C GLU A 99 -23.82 -7.03 6.10
N GLY A 100 -24.05 -7.91 7.08
CA GLY A 100 -22.99 -8.77 7.60
C GLY A 100 -22.38 -9.69 6.55
N LEU A 101 -23.21 -10.27 5.68
CA LEU A 101 -22.76 -11.13 4.58
C LEU A 101 -21.95 -10.32 3.53
N LEU A 102 -22.49 -9.18 3.10
CA LEU A 102 -21.82 -8.31 2.11
C LEU A 102 -20.49 -7.78 2.66
N ARG A 103 -20.46 -7.36 3.92
CA ARG A 103 -19.23 -6.92 4.58
C ARG A 103 -18.18 -8.03 4.59
N THR A 104 -18.56 -9.27 4.89
CA THR A 104 -17.65 -10.41 4.87
C THR A 104 -17.11 -10.68 3.47
N ILE A 105 -17.96 -10.65 2.44
CA ILE A 105 -17.56 -10.85 1.04
C ILE A 105 -16.54 -9.79 0.60
N TYR A 106 -16.78 -8.51 0.92
CA TYR A 106 -15.87 -7.43 0.53
C TYR A 106 -14.56 -7.42 1.31
N LEU A 107 -14.57 -7.92 2.56
CA LEU A 107 -13.34 -8.03 3.36
C LEU A 107 -12.54 -9.30 3.06
N TYR A 108 -13.17 -10.33 2.50
CA TYR A 108 -12.52 -11.62 2.26
C TYR A 108 -11.22 -11.53 1.44
N PRO A 109 -11.13 -10.72 0.34
CA PRO A 109 -9.89 -10.60 -0.42
C PRO A 109 -8.69 -10.16 0.41
N MET A 110 -8.89 -9.34 1.42
CA MET A 110 -7.81 -8.87 2.31
C MET A 110 -7.23 -10.00 3.19
N ALA A 111 -7.99 -11.05 3.46
CA ALA A 111 -7.52 -12.21 4.22
C ALA A 111 -6.54 -13.09 3.41
N LEU A 112 -6.50 -12.94 2.10
CA LEU A 112 -5.58 -13.66 1.22
C LEU A 112 -4.19 -13.00 1.23
N SER A 113 -3.14 -13.81 1.08
CA SER A 113 -1.80 -13.27 0.85
C SER A 113 -1.70 -12.65 -0.55
N PHE A 114 -0.84 -11.64 -0.72
CA PHE A 114 -0.59 -11.04 -2.04
C PHE A 114 -0.07 -12.05 -3.08
N ILE A 115 0.63 -13.10 -2.65
CA ILE A 115 1.08 -14.18 -3.54
C ILE A 115 -0.12 -14.96 -4.10
N VAL A 116 -1.06 -15.34 -3.24
CA VAL A 116 -2.28 -16.05 -3.65
C VAL A 116 -3.11 -15.17 -4.58
N THR A 117 -3.32 -13.90 -4.22
CA THR A 117 -4.02 -12.93 -5.05
C THR A 117 -3.35 -12.79 -6.41
N GLY A 118 -2.03 -12.57 -6.46
CA GLY A 118 -1.30 -12.42 -7.71
C GLY A 118 -1.39 -13.66 -8.60
N THR A 119 -1.30 -14.86 -8.00
CA THR A 119 -1.41 -16.13 -8.74
C THR A 119 -2.82 -16.33 -9.30
N ALA A 120 -3.86 -16.07 -8.51
CA ALA A 120 -5.25 -16.17 -8.96
C ALA A 120 -5.54 -15.18 -10.11
N TRP A 121 -5.14 -13.91 -9.95
CA TRP A 121 -5.31 -12.92 -11.00
C TRP A 121 -4.47 -13.21 -12.24
N LYS A 122 -3.29 -13.83 -12.10
CA LYS A 122 -2.50 -14.28 -13.25
C LYS A 122 -3.26 -15.31 -14.09
N TRP A 123 -4.01 -16.23 -13.48
CA TRP A 123 -4.86 -17.17 -14.20
C TRP A 123 -6.09 -16.50 -14.80
N ILE A 124 -6.76 -15.64 -14.05
CA ILE A 124 -7.96 -14.90 -14.48
C ILE A 124 -7.63 -14.02 -15.70
N LEU A 125 -6.47 -13.35 -15.69
CA LEU A 125 -6.05 -12.43 -16.76
C LEU A 125 -5.22 -13.11 -17.87
N ASN A 126 -5.03 -14.43 -17.80
CA ASN A 126 -4.31 -15.15 -18.84
C ASN A 126 -5.08 -15.09 -20.17
N PRO A 127 -4.47 -14.62 -21.28
CA PRO A 127 -5.18 -14.47 -22.55
C PRO A 127 -5.74 -15.79 -23.11
N THR A 128 -5.09 -16.93 -22.82
CA THR A 128 -5.48 -18.23 -23.40
C THR A 128 -6.42 -19.05 -22.51
N LEU A 129 -6.48 -18.76 -21.21
CA LEU A 129 -7.23 -19.58 -20.23
C LEU A 129 -8.23 -18.75 -19.39
N GLY A 130 -8.06 -17.43 -19.34
CA GLY A 130 -8.78 -16.55 -18.44
C GLY A 130 -10.00 -15.87 -19.08
N ILE A 131 -10.24 -14.62 -18.64
CA ILE A 131 -11.40 -13.81 -19.04
C ILE A 131 -11.54 -13.72 -20.57
N GLN A 132 -10.44 -13.47 -21.30
CA GLN A 132 -10.46 -13.38 -22.76
C GLN A 132 -11.07 -14.64 -23.39
N LYS A 133 -10.56 -15.82 -22.98
CA LYS A 133 -11.06 -17.10 -23.49
C LYS A 133 -12.54 -17.29 -23.17
N MET A 134 -12.97 -16.96 -21.96
CA MET A 134 -14.37 -17.05 -21.54
C MET A 134 -15.30 -16.21 -22.42
N PHE A 135 -14.93 -14.97 -22.74
CA PHE A 135 -15.72 -14.11 -23.62
C PHE A 135 -15.76 -14.63 -25.06
N ILE A 136 -14.62 -15.13 -25.58
CA ILE A 136 -14.57 -15.76 -26.93
C ILE A 136 -15.50 -16.99 -26.98
N ASP A 137 -15.50 -17.83 -25.96
CA ASP A 137 -16.36 -19.03 -25.89
C ASP A 137 -17.86 -18.66 -25.76
N TRP A 138 -18.18 -17.46 -25.26
CA TRP A 138 -19.55 -16.91 -25.24
C TRP A 138 -19.98 -16.27 -26.56
N GLY A 139 -19.13 -16.30 -27.61
CA GLY A 139 -19.44 -15.80 -28.95
C GLY A 139 -18.89 -14.39 -29.23
N PHE A 140 -18.13 -13.78 -28.33
CA PHE A 140 -17.46 -12.49 -28.57
C PHE A 140 -16.09 -12.71 -29.23
N GLU A 141 -16.04 -13.21 -30.45
CA GLU A 141 -14.81 -13.63 -31.14
C GLU A 141 -13.73 -12.54 -31.24
N ASN A 142 -14.13 -11.26 -31.29
CA ASN A 142 -13.21 -10.11 -31.41
C ASN A 142 -12.78 -9.54 -30.04
N PHE A 143 -13.17 -10.17 -28.92
CA PHE A 143 -12.79 -9.67 -27.60
C PHE A 143 -11.32 -9.97 -27.32
N THR A 144 -10.53 -8.92 -27.09
CA THR A 144 -9.10 -9.00 -26.74
C THR A 144 -8.85 -8.40 -25.36
N PHE A 145 -8.23 -9.17 -24.48
CA PHE A 145 -7.80 -8.73 -23.14
C PHE A 145 -6.41 -9.33 -22.84
N ASP A 146 -5.42 -8.84 -23.57
CA ASP A 146 -4.03 -9.30 -23.53
C ASP A 146 -3.13 -8.48 -22.59
N TRP A 147 -3.74 -7.71 -21.67
CA TRP A 147 -3.05 -6.73 -20.82
C TRP A 147 -1.89 -7.32 -20.04
N LEU A 148 -2.01 -8.58 -19.59
CA LEU A 148 -0.96 -9.25 -18.80
C LEU A 148 0.36 -9.42 -19.59
N VAL A 149 0.27 -9.57 -20.92
CA VAL A 149 1.43 -9.80 -21.81
C VAL A 149 1.80 -8.55 -22.61
N ASN A 150 1.00 -7.51 -22.57
CA ASN A 150 1.24 -6.22 -23.22
C ASN A 150 2.09 -5.31 -22.32
N ARG A 151 3.20 -4.77 -22.87
CA ARG A 151 4.15 -3.95 -22.09
C ARG A 151 3.55 -2.66 -21.53
N GLU A 152 2.63 -2.06 -22.25
CA GLU A 152 2.02 -0.79 -21.84
C GLU A 152 0.87 -1.00 -20.85
N MET A 153 0.18 -2.13 -20.97
CA MET A 153 -1.03 -2.40 -20.19
C MET A 153 -0.78 -3.24 -18.94
N ALA A 154 0.36 -3.93 -18.84
CA ALA A 154 0.64 -4.87 -17.76
C ALA A 154 0.61 -4.23 -16.36
N ILE A 155 1.00 -2.97 -16.21
CA ILE A 155 0.96 -2.25 -14.94
C ILE A 155 -0.48 -2.14 -14.40
N TYR A 156 -1.47 -1.98 -15.26
CA TYR A 156 -2.87 -1.86 -14.87
C TYR A 156 -3.44 -3.18 -14.34
N THR A 157 -2.89 -4.31 -14.75
CA THR A 157 -3.28 -5.64 -14.18
C THR A 157 -2.91 -5.73 -12.71
N ILE A 158 -1.77 -5.16 -12.32
CA ILE A 158 -1.34 -5.09 -10.91
C ILE A 158 -2.26 -4.16 -10.14
N VAL A 159 -2.67 -3.03 -10.73
CA VAL A 159 -3.65 -2.11 -10.12
C VAL A 159 -4.97 -2.83 -9.84
N ILE A 160 -5.52 -3.54 -10.83
CA ILE A 160 -6.78 -4.28 -10.68
C ILE A 160 -6.70 -5.27 -9.52
N ALA A 161 -5.66 -6.11 -9.49
CA ALA A 161 -5.48 -7.11 -8.45
C ALA A 161 -5.29 -6.48 -7.06
N GLY A 162 -4.48 -5.41 -6.96
CA GLY A 162 -4.24 -4.68 -5.72
C GLY A 162 -5.50 -3.99 -5.20
N VAL A 163 -6.25 -3.31 -6.06
CA VAL A 163 -7.51 -2.65 -5.71
C VAL A 163 -8.54 -3.67 -5.24
N TRP A 164 -8.72 -4.78 -5.95
CA TRP A 164 -9.61 -5.85 -5.53
C TRP A 164 -9.30 -6.36 -4.12
N GLN A 165 -8.03 -6.53 -3.80
CA GLN A 165 -7.60 -7.00 -2.48
C GLN A 165 -7.81 -5.97 -1.37
N SER A 166 -7.62 -4.68 -1.66
CA SER A 166 -7.50 -3.64 -0.62
C SER A 166 -8.74 -2.75 -0.47
N ALA A 167 -9.62 -2.68 -1.47
CA ALA A 167 -10.79 -1.80 -1.44
C ALA A 167 -11.76 -2.12 -0.29
N GLY A 168 -11.92 -3.41 0.06
CA GLY A 168 -12.75 -3.83 1.19
C GLY A 168 -12.22 -3.33 2.54
N PHE A 169 -10.92 -3.25 2.73
CA PHE A 169 -10.32 -2.65 3.91
C PHE A 169 -10.63 -1.16 4.02
N VAL A 170 -10.47 -0.44 2.92
CA VAL A 170 -10.80 0.99 2.84
C VAL A 170 -12.30 1.22 3.11
N MET A 171 -13.16 0.37 2.54
CA MET A 171 -14.59 0.34 2.86
C MET A 171 -14.83 0.23 4.37
N ALA A 172 -14.14 -0.68 5.06
CA ALA A 172 -14.32 -0.87 6.50
C ALA A 172 -13.89 0.37 7.31
N LEU A 173 -12.79 1.03 6.92
CA LEU A 173 -12.36 2.28 7.55
C LEU A 173 -13.39 3.39 7.37
N PHE A 174 -13.90 3.57 6.15
CA PHE A 174 -14.91 4.59 5.87
C PHE A 174 -16.25 4.26 6.54
N LEU A 175 -16.66 3.00 6.56
CA LEU A 175 -17.89 2.59 7.25
C LEU A 175 -17.80 2.84 8.76
N ALA A 176 -16.66 2.54 9.38
CA ALA A 176 -16.42 2.87 10.79
C ALA A 176 -16.45 4.39 11.04
N GLY A 177 -15.85 5.16 10.12
CA GLY A 177 -15.88 6.61 10.18
C GLY A 177 -17.30 7.19 10.03
N LEU A 178 -18.11 6.69 9.07
CA LEU A 178 -19.51 7.09 8.91
C LEU A 178 -20.32 6.85 10.17
N ARG A 179 -20.13 5.69 10.81
CA ARG A 179 -20.85 5.31 12.04
C ARG A 179 -20.33 5.97 13.30
N SER A 180 -19.21 6.66 13.26
CA SER A 180 -18.72 7.47 14.39
C SER A 180 -19.34 8.86 14.45
N VAL A 181 -20.02 9.30 13.40
CA VAL A 181 -20.73 10.59 13.38
C VAL A 181 -22.04 10.46 14.14
N GLU A 182 -22.34 11.44 15.00
CA GLU A 182 -23.55 11.47 15.80
C GLU A 182 -24.81 11.50 14.91
N ASP A 183 -25.75 10.60 15.19
CA ASP A 183 -27.03 10.49 14.46
C ASP A 183 -27.82 11.79 14.45
N GLU A 184 -27.61 12.64 15.45
CA GLU A 184 -28.30 13.94 15.62
C GLU A 184 -27.93 14.90 14.49
N ILE A 185 -26.69 14.90 14.02
CA ILE A 185 -26.25 15.73 12.89
C ILE A 185 -27.01 15.35 11.62
N VAL A 186 -27.16 14.04 11.39
CA VAL A 186 -27.89 13.52 10.23
C VAL A 186 -29.37 13.83 10.33
N LYS A 187 -29.96 13.72 11.53
CA LYS A 187 -31.37 14.06 11.77
C LYS A 187 -31.63 15.56 11.57
N ALA A 188 -30.79 16.44 12.11
CA ALA A 188 -30.89 17.88 11.91
C ALA A 188 -30.83 18.26 10.43
N ALA A 189 -29.88 17.73 9.70
CA ALA A 189 -29.78 17.97 8.26
C ALA A 189 -31.02 17.53 7.46
N LYS A 190 -31.65 16.41 7.86
CA LYS A 190 -32.91 15.96 7.26
C LYS A 190 -34.08 16.84 7.58
N ILE A 191 -34.15 17.41 8.79
CA ILE A 191 -35.19 18.39 9.20
C ILE A 191 -35.02 19.65 8.35
N ASP A 192 -33.78 20.08 8.06
CA ASP A 192 -33.48 21.21 7.18
C ASP A 192 -33.73 20.90 5.68
N GLY A 193 -34.26 19.72 5.36
CA GLY A 193 -34.63 19.34 4.00
C GLY A 193 -33.47 18.83 3.15
N ALA A 194 -32.31 18.51 3.75
CA ALA A 194 -31.19 17.97 3.01
C ALA A 194 -31.48 16.55 2.48
N GLY A 195 -31.37 16.37 1.16
CA GLY A 195 -31.45 15.04 0.52
C GLY A 195 -30.25 14.17 0.92
N ILE A 196 -30.40 12.85 0.79
CA ILE A 196 -29.40 11.84 1.17
C ILE A 196 -28.01 12.12 0.56
N PHE A 197 -27.94 12.48 -0.71
CA PHE A 197 -26.69 12.82 -1.39
C PHE A 197 -26.00 14.03 -0.75
N THR A 198 -26.79 15.08 -0.38
CA THR A 198 -26.27 16.26 0.29
C THR A 198 -25.70 15.94 1.67
N VAL A 199 -26.37 15.06 2.42
CA VAL A 199 -25.92 14.61 3.75
C VAL A 199 -24.55 13.91 3.63
N TYR A 200 -24.40 12.94 2.73
CA TYR A 200 -23.12 12.26 2.57
C TYR A 200 -22.04 13.18 2.04
N TRP A 201 -22.30 13.92 0.96
CA TRP A 201 -21.26 14.66 0.24
C TRP A 201 -20.82 15.95 0.91
N LYS A 202 -21.78 16.68 1.50
CA LYS A 202 -21.50 17.99 2.12
C LYS A 202 -21.30 17.95 3.63
N ILE A 203 -21.75 16.90 4.32
CA ILE A 203 -21.67 16.82 5.78
C ILE A 203 -20.76 15.68 6.21
N LEU A 204 -21.10 14.43 5.90
CA LEU A 204 -20.41 13.27 6.44
C LEU A 204 -18.98 13.13 5.87
N LEU A 205 -18.79 13.16 4.56
CA LEU A 205 -17.47 13.00 3.96
C LEU A 205 -16.47 14.09 4.38
N PRO A 206 -16.81 15.38 4.47
CA PRO A 206 -15.90 16.39 5.02
C PRO A 206 -15.53 16.18 6.49
N MET A 207 -16.42 15.62 7.31
CA MET A 207 -16.12 15.28 8.71
C MET A 207 -15.15 14.10 8.82
N MET A 208 -15.07 13.26 7.80
CA MET A 208 -14.21 12.08 7.76
C MET A 208 -12.77 12.36 7.28
N ARG A 209 -12.34 13.62 7.23
CA ARG A 209 -10.96 13.98 6.85
C ARG A 209 -9.88 13.11 7.53
N PRO A 210 -9.96 12.79 8.85
CA PRO A 210 -8.97 11.91 9.49
C PRO A 210 -8.93 10.51 8.86
N VAL A 211 -10.08 9.95 8.48
CA VAL A 211 -10.18 8.63 7.85
C VAL A 211 -9.54 8.63 6.45
N PHE A 212 -9.74 9.71 5.68
CA PHE A 212 -9.05 9.89 4.39
C PHE A 212 -7.53 9.89 4.56
N PHE A 213 -7.01 10.64 5.53
CA PHE A 213 -5.57 10.70 5.78
C PHE A 213 -5.02 9.35 6.24
N THR A 214 -5.70 8.67 7.15
CA THR A 214 -5.30 7.33 7.61
C THR A 214 -5.28 6.34 6.45
N SER A 215 -6.33 6.31 5.64
CA SER A 215 -6.42 5.45 4.46
C SER A 215 -5.30 5.76 3.46
N PHE A 216 -5.03 7.04 3.21
CA PHE A 216 -3.95 7.49 2.33
C PHE A 216 -2.58 6.96 2.79
N VAL A 217 -2.24 7.17 4.06
CA VAL A 217 -0.94 6.72 4.61
C VAL A 217 -0.78 5.20 4.52
N ILE A 218 -1.83 4.45 4.89
CA ILE A 218 -1.80 2.98 4.83
C ILE A 218 -1.65 2.50 3.38
N LEU A 219 -2.41 3.04 2.45
CA LEU A 219 -2.36 2.64 1.04
C LEU A 219 -1.02 2.99 0.39
N VAL A 220 -0.43 4.16 0.68
CA VAL A 220 0.92 4.52 0.22
C VAL A 220 1.95 3.53 0.77
N HIS A 221 1.86 3.18 2.05
CA HIS A 221 2.75 2.19 2.63
C HIS A 221 2.63 0.83 1.92
N ILE A 222 1.41 0.35 1.68
CA ILE A 222 1.16 -0.89 0.94
C ILE A 222 1.75 -0.82 -0.47
N SER A 223 1.58 0.30 -1.17
CA SER A 223 2.05 0.45 -2.54
C SER A 223 3.59 0.41 -2.65
N ILE A 224 4.30 1.12 -1.77
CA ILE A 224 5.78 1.15 -1.77
C ILE A 224 6.35 -0.24 -1.44
N LYS A 225 5.69 -0.99 -0.57
CA LYS A 225 6.08 -2.33 -0.13
C LYS A 225 5.61 -3.44 -1.08
N SER A 226 4.95 -3.11 -2.18
CA SER A 226 4.34 -4.05 -3.11
C SER A 226 5.40 -4.85 -3.87
N TYR A 227 5.78 -6.00 -3.32
CA TYR A 227 6.71 -6.97 -3.88
C TYR A 227 6.01 -8.27 -4.28
N ASP A 228 5.31 -8.87 -3.32
CA ASP A 228 4.72 -10.21 -3.46
C ASP A 228 3.70 -10.27 -4.60
N LEU A 229 2.84 -9.25 -4.72
CA LEU A 229 1.85 -9.16 -5.79
C LEU A 229 2.50 -9.12 -7.17
N ILE A 230 3.56 -8.30 -7.32
CA ILE A 230 4.27 -8.15 -8.59
C ILE A 230 4.97 -9.44 -8.98
N VAL A 231 5.64 -10.08 -8.03
CA VAL A 231 6.34 -11.34 -8.27
C VAL A 231 5.36 -12.44 -8.68
N ALA A 232 4.25 -12.57 -7.98
CA ALA A 232 3.26 -13.61 -8.27
C ALA A 232 2.53 -13.38 -9.61
N LEU A 233 2.17 -12.13 -9.92
CA LEU A 233 1.37 -11.81 -11.11
C LEU A 233 2.22 -11.74 -12.38
N THR A 234 3.33 -10.97 -12.38
CA THR A 234 4.06 -10.61 -13.59
C THR A 234 5.56 -10.90 -13.52
N GLN A 235 6.14 -11.12 -12.33
CA GLN A 235 7.60 -11.22 -12.12
C GLN A 235 8.39 -10.00 -12.63
N GLY A 236 7.71 -8.84 -12.75
CA GLY A 236 8.28 -7.60 -13.28
C GLY A 236 8.16 -7.44 -14.82
N GLY A 237 7.56 -8.43 -15.50
CA GLY A 237 7.38 -8.47 -16.96
C GLY A 237 6.06 -7.90 -17.47
N PRO A 238 5.89 -7.90 -18.81
CA PRO A 238 6.85 -8.34 -19.86
C PRO A 238 8.11 -7.46 -19.93
N GLY A 239 9.27 -8.11 -19.97
CA GLY A 239 10.56 -7.42 -19.89
C GLY A 239 10.79 -6.78 -18.51
N ILE A 240 10.69 -5.45 -18.40
CA ILE A 240 10.83 -4.68 -17.15
C ILE A 240 9.62 -3.77 -16.90
N SER A 241 8.54 -3.93 -17.67
CA SER A 241 7.41 -2.99 -17.72
C SER A 241 6.61 -2.89 -16.43
N THR A 242 6.69 -3.87 -15.55
CA THR A 242 6.02 -3.87 -14.24
C THR A 242 7.01 -3.96 -13.07
N THR A 243 8.31 -3.78 -13.34
CA THR A 243 9.29 -3.73 -12.26
C THR A 243 9.00 -2.52 -11.36
N MET A 244 8.98 -2.72 -10.04
CA MET A 244 8.86 -1.67 -9.03
C MET A 244 10.08 -1.65 -8.11
N PRO A 245 10.31 -0.58 -7.31
CA PRO A 245 11.51 -0.44 -6.48
C PRO A 245 11.79 -1.63 -5.55
N ALA A 246 10.76 -2.21 -4.93
CA ALA A 246 10.93 -3.38 -4.07
C ALA A 246 11.45 -4.61 -4.81
N LEU A 247 10.96 -4.86 -6.04
CA LEU A 247 11.46 -5.92 -6.89
C LEU A 247 12.87 -5.63 -7.42
N TYR A 248 13.14 -4.38 -7.82
CA TYR A 248 14.47 -3.95 -8.24
C TYR A 248 15.51 -4.19 -7.11
N MET A 249 15.19 -3.75 -5.90
CA MET A 249 16.01 -3.92 -4.70
C MET A 249 16.36 -5.40 -4.48
N THR A 250 15.36 -6.27 -4.47
CA THR A 250 15.55 -7.72 -4.24
C THR A 250 16.37 -8.37 -5.34
N GLN A 251 16.08 -8.08 -6.60
CA GLN A 251 16.85 -8.61 -7.74
C GLN A 251 18.30 -8.11 -7.73
N THR A 252 18.54 -6.87 -7.32
CA THR A 252 19.88 -6.29 -7.24
C THR A 252 20.69 -6.90 -6.12
N ALA A 253 20.08 -7.17 -4.96
CA ALA A 253 20.73 -7.82 -3.84
C ALA A 253 21.07 -9.28 -4.13
N PHE A 254 20.06 -10.06 -4.49
CA PHE A 254 20.17 -11.54 -4.51
C PHE A 254 20.56 -12.12 -5.86
N HIS A 255 20.11 -11.53 -6.98
CA HIS A 255 20.47 -12.07 -8.31
C HIS A 255 21.73 -11.43 -8.89
N LYS A 256 21.99 -10.14 -8.59
CA LYS A 256 23.18 -9.44 -9.10
C LYS A 256 24.30 -9.33 -8.08
N SER A 257 24.05 -9.72 -6.82
CA SER A 257 25.05 -9.64 -5.75
C SER A 257 25.60 -8.23 -5.50
N GLN A 258 24.80 -7.18 -5.80
CA GLN A 258 25.17 -5.76 -5.63
C GLN A 258 24.50 -5.19 -4.38
N VAL A 259 24.98 -5.60 -3.21
CA VAL A 259 24.36 -5.27 -1.92
C VAL A 259 24.35 -3.76 -1.63
N GLY A 260 25.46 -3.04 -1.96
CA GLY A 260 25.53 -1.59 -1.80
C GLY A 260 24.48 -0.84 -2.64
N LEU A 261 24.29 -1.25 -3.91
CA LEU A 261 23.28 -0.66 -4.79
C LEU A 261 21.84 -0.99 -4.34
N SER A 262 21.63 -2.22 -3.85
CA SER A 262 20.35 -2.61 -3.25
C SER A 262 20.06 -1.83 -1.98
N ALA A 263 21.05 -1.63 -1.11
CA ALA A 263 20.92 -0.81 0.09
C ALA A 263 20.59 0.66 -0.26
N ALA A 264 21.22 1.23 -1.29
CA ALA A 264 20.87 2.57 -1.77
C ALA A 264 19.42 2.64 -2.25
N SER A 265 18.93 1.64 -3.00
CA SER A 265 17.52 1.58 -3.41
C SER A 265 16.56 1.42 -2.22
N ALA A 266 16.92 0.62 -1.20
CA ALA A 266 16.16 0.49 0.04
C ALA A 266 16.06 1.83 0.80
N MET A 267 17.16 2.58 0.88
CA MET A 267 17.17 3.90 1.52
C MET A 267 16.33 4.93 0.75
N MET A 268 16.30 4.88 -0.59
CA MET A 268 15.40 5.71 -1.39
C MET A 268 13.93 5.39 -1.10
N MET A 269 13.57 4.10 -1.00
CA MET A 269 12.22 3.68 -0.62
C MET A 269 11.88 4.14 0.81
N PHE A 270 12.81 3.99 1.75
CA PHE A 270 12.63 4.45 3.12
C PHE A 270 12.40 5.97 3.19
N MET A 271 13.18 6.76 2.46
CA MET A 271 12.99 8.21 2.36
C MET A 271 11.63 8.57 1.75
N ALA A 272 11.16 7.84 0.74
CA ALA A 272 9.84 8.06 0.16
C ALA A 272 8.72 7.79 1.19
N VAL A 273 8.81 6.71 1.98
CA VAL A 273 7.87 6.43 3.08
C VAL A 273 7.94 7.52 4.14
N ALA A 274 9.14 7.91 4.56
CA ALA A 274 9.34 8.94 5.58
C ALA A 274 8.78 10.30 5.13
N ALA A 275 8.95 10.66 3.86
CA ALA A 275 8.42 11.90 3.27
C ALA A 275 6.88 11.97 3.32
N VAL A 276 6.18 10.85 3.36
CA VAL A 276 4.73 10.79 3.53
C VAL A 276 4.33 10.75 4.99
N ILE A 277 4.99 9.92 5.80
CA ILE A 277 4.60 9.67 7.19
C ILE A 277 4.97 10.85 8.10
N ILE A 278 6.14 11.49 7.93
CA ILE A 278 6.58 12.57 8.82
C ILE A 278 5.63 13.78 8.79
N PRO A 279 5.22 14.32 7.64
CA PRO A 279 4.24 15.41 7.59
C PRO A 279 2.88 15.03 8.20
N TYR A 280 2.45 13.77 8.00
CA TYR A 280 1.23 13.26 8.59
C TYR A 280 1.30 13.27 10.12
N LEU A 281 2.34 12.66 10.71
CA LEU A 281 2.54 12.64 12.15
C LEU A 281 2.62 14.05 12.74
N TYR A 282 3.35 14.94 12.08
CA TYR A 282 3.45 16.34 12.51
C TYR A 282 2.09 17.03 12.51
N SER A 283 1.27 16.81 11.49
CA SER A 283 -0.08 17.38 11.41
C SER A 283 -1.01 16.86 12.50
N GLU A 284 -0.91 15.57 12.85
CA GLU A 284 -1.75 14.94 13.86
C GLU A 284 -1.37 15.39 15.28
N LEU A 285 -0.07 15.38 15.60
CA LEU A 285 0.43 15.87 16.88
C LEU A 285 0.08 17.35 17.13
N ARG A 286 0.10 18.17 16.07
CA ARG A 286 -0.30 19.57 16.17
C ARG A 286 -1.78 19.74 16.47
N ARG A 287 -2.64 18.85 15.97
CA ARG A 287 -4.07 18.86 16.24
C ARG A 287 -4.40 18.42 17.66
N GLU A 288 -3.70 17.41 18.18
CA GLU A 288 -3.88 16.98 19.58
C GLU A 288 -3.48 18.08 20.56
N ASN A 289 -2.39 18.79 20.31
CA ASN A 289 -1.94 19.90 21.16
C ASN A 289 -2.84 21.16 21.06
N ALA A 290 -3.70 21.25 20.05
CA ALA A 290 -4.62 22.39 19.85
C ALA A 290 -6.02 22.12 20.43
N ARG A 291 -6.30 20.93 20.96
CA ARG A 291 -7.52 20.54 21.70
C ARG A 291 -7.26 20.56 23.19
#